data_3665d2402e3cdcf33be9ab750b898f80
#
_entry.id   3665d2402e3cdcf33be9ab750b898f80
#
_cell.length_a   1.000
_cell.length_b   1.000
_cell.length_c   1.000
_cell.angle_alpha   90.00
_cell.angle_beta   90.00
_cell.angle_gamma   90.00
#
_symmetry.space_group_name_H-M   'P 1'
#
loop_
_entity.id
_entity.type
_entity.pdbx_description
1 polymer ?
#
loop_
_entity_poly.entity_id
_entity_poly.type
_entity_poly.pdbx_seq_one_letter_code
_entity_poly.pdbx_strand_id
1 'polypeptide(L)'
;MKKLLSATLAALIGMSSASVLAVNAAEAPGFVMADSDGDGEMSVQDATLIQKYLANLSNLENKGLLASDVDGDGDVMINDATHVQKLLVGLEDPNSLPSSESDASIKKKGSSAMNEFSAKLLKSSVRQGKNTFVSPLSVMYALAMTANGAKGKTLDEMEKTLGMNNYEMNRFFQAYPSYLRYEDSSYTDDFGGYHPADRFNIANSIWINNSENMPGVSKSFLQSSKDFYDAEITPLAFDDSAVSKINGWVNEKTDNMIPSIIDEIEPNALMYLINAISFEALWYEQYEDNQVKNLTFTDENGNTTQSDYLCSVEDLYIHDGDKAEGVVKYYQSFNYAFAALLPKEGTSLNSYVQSLTGERISEILGDVNRDYDVYTRIPKFKVKYGDTLNDNLISMGMSSAFDNSADFSRMLSNPNGFPLNLKEVVHKTFIDLNEAGTRAAAVTAVIPNPGAAPDYEEPERKYIYLTRPFVYMIINLDTNTPIFIGTLEDLSSAIN
;
A
#
# COMPACT_ATOMS: atom_id res chain seq x y z
N MET A 1 4.80 -24.73 63.97
CA MET A 1 3.73 -24.20 63.10
C MET A 1 4.16 -23.23 62.03
N LYS A 2 5.25 -22.41 62.19
CA LYS A 2 5.69 -21.46 61.14
C LYS A 2 6.45 -22.10 59.95
N LYS A 3 6.93 -23.34 60.07
CA LYS A 3 7.64 -24.07 58.97
C LYS A 3 6.68 -24.89 58.08
N LEU A 4 5.48 -25.18 58.51
CA LEU A 4 4.49 -25.89 57.68
C LEU A 4 3.70 -24.93 56.79
N LEU A 5 3.53 -23.64 57.16
CA LEU A 5 2.83 -22.66 56.33
C LEU A 5 3.72 -22.17 55.11
N SER A 6 5.04 -22.25 55.27
CA SER A 6 5.97 -21.85 54.18
C SER A 6 6.09 -22.92 53.08
N ALA A 7 5.91 -24.20 53.43
CA ALA A 7 5.95 -25.29 52.47
C ALA A 7 4.69 -25.42 51.62
N THR A 8 3.54 -25.08 52.19
CA THR A 8 2.25 -25.08 51.47
C THR A 8 2.09 -23.88 50.51
N LEU A 9 2.68 -22.73 50.84
CA LEU A 9 2.67 -21.59 49.95
C LEU A 9 3.63 -21.75 48.77
N ALA A 10 4.78 -22.42 49.00
CA ALA A 10 5.74 -22.74 47.90
C ALA A 10 5.20 -23.85 46.97
N ALA A 11 4.36 -24.78 47.46
CA ALA A 11 3.75 -25.79 46.62
C ALA A 11 2.57 -25.25 45.77
N LEU A 12 1.90 -24.19 46.23
CA LEU A 12 0.85 -23.50 45.46
C LEU A 12 1.42 -22.57 44.39
N ILE A 13 2.62 -22.04 44.59
CA ILE A 13 3.33 -21.22 43.57
C ILE A 13 4.07 -22.11 42.55
N GLY A 14 4.47 -23.32 42.92
CA GLY A 14 5.14 -24.29 42.03
C GLY A 14 4.19 -25.06 41.11
N MET A 15 2.87 -25.06 41.35
CA MET A 15 1.89 -25.70 40.47
C MET A 15 1.18 -24.78 39.48
N SER A 16 1.48 -23.46 39.50
CA SER A 16 0.97 -22.50 38.52
C SER A 16 1.93 -22.26 37.34
N SER A 17 3.08 -22.94 37.30
CA SER A 17 4.07 -22.78 36.21
C SER A 17 4.22 -24.00 35.30
N ALA A 18 3.32 -24.97 35.34
CA ALA A 18 3.41 -26.19 34.54
C ALA A 18 2.10 -26.55 33.82
N SER A 19 1.44 -25.56 33.25
CA SER A 19 0.46 -25.76 32.17
C SER A 19 0.14 -24.42 31.49
N VAL A 20 1.17 -23.72 31.02
CA VAL A 20 0.99 -22.92 29.83
C VAL A 20 0.99 -23.93 28.69
N LEU A 21 -0.14 -24.64 28.50
CA LEU A 21 -0.57 -24.96 27.17
C LEU A 21 -0.41 -23.66 26.40
N ALA A 22 0.42 -23.67 25.37
CA ALA A 22 0.34 -22.67 24.32
C ALA A 22 -1.06 -22.77 23.71
N VAL A 23 -2.03 -22.17 24.36
CA VAL A 23 -3.17 -21.59 23.68
C VAL A 23 -2.46 -20.60 22.76
N ASN A 24 -2.49 -20.85 21.45
CA ASN A 24 -2.31 -19.79 20.48
C ASN A 24 -3.18 -18.67 21.01
N ALA A 25 -2.60 -17.66 21.61
CA ALA A 25 -3.30 -16.47 22.02
C ALA A 25 -3.84 -15.96 20.69
N ALA A 26 -5.14 -16.11 20.46
CA ALA A 26 -5.82 -15.35 19.46
C ALA A 26 -5.42 -13.91 19.76
N GLU A 27 -4.71 -13.26 18.83
CA GLU A 27 -4.31 -11.87 19.02
C GLU A 27 -5.54 -11.10 19.45
N ALA A 28 -5.42 -10.33 20.52
CA ALA A 28 -6.55 -9.58 21.04
C ALA A 28 -7.09 -8.69 19.91
N PRO A 29 -8.40 -8.59 19.74
CA PRO A 29 -8.99 -7.72 18.72
C PRO A 29 -8.43 -6.31 18.88
N GLY A 30 -8.13 -5.66 17.75
CA GLY A 30 -7.54 -4.31 17.74
C GLY A 30 -8.44 -3.26 18.44
N PHE A 31 -9.72 -3.56 18.60
CA PHE A 31 -10.73 -2.82 19.40
C PHE A 31 -11.96 -3.72 19.63
N VAL A 32 -12.87 -3.31 20.52
CA VAL A 32 -14.14 -3.97 20.78
C VAL A 32 -15.24 -3.20 20.05
N MET A 33 -16.05 -3.89 19.23
CA MET A 33 -17.22 -3.25 18.60
C MET A 33 -18.19 -2.74 19.64
N ALA A 34 -18.79 -1.58 19.40
CA ALA A 34 -19.66 -0.85 20.32
C ALA A 34 -18.96 -0.29 21.58
N ASP A 35 -17.63 -0.34 21.65
CA ASP A 35 -16.77 0.31 22.64
C ASP A 35 -16.23 1.61 22.01
N SER A 36 -17.07 2.63 22.02
CA SER A 36 -16.78 3.91 21.34
C SER A 36 -15.78 4.79 22.08
N ASP A 37 -15.63 4.61 23.38
CA ASP A 37 -14.69 5.37 24.23
C ASP A 37 -13.36 4.62 24.45
N GLY A 38 -13.27 3.37 24.02
CA GLY A 38 -12.05 2.56 24.03
C GLY A 38 -11.63 2.07 25.41
N ASP A 39 -12.57 1.99 26.37
CA ASP A 39 -12.29 1.54 27.74
C ASP A 39 -12.27 0.01 27.87
N GLY A 40 -12.64 -0.72 26.81
CA GLY A 40 -12.67 -2.18 26.73
C GLY A 40 -14.00 -2.82 27.10
N GLU A 41 -15.01 -2.02 27.46
CA GLU A 41 -16.34 -2.50 27.86
C GLU A 41 -17.44 -1.78 27.07
N MET A 42 -18.40 -2.52 26.52
CA MET A 42 -19.59 -1.93 25.92
C MET A 42 -20.54 -1.43 27.01
N SER A 43 -20.86 -0.15 27.03
CA SER A 43 -21.64 0.52 28.07
C SER A 43 -22.63 1.58 27.53
N VAL A 44 -23.44 2.17 28.41
CA VAL A 44 -24.30 3.32 28.06
C VAL A 44 -23.47 4.55 27.68
N GLN A 45 -22.21 4.62 28.13
CA GLN A 45 -21.32 5.73 27.82
C GLN A 45 -20.99 5.76 26.32
N ASP A 46 -20.85 4.58 25.68
CA ASP A 46 -20.57 4.45 24.25
C ASP A 46 -21.73 4.98 23.41
N ALA A 47 -22.96 4.53 23.71
CA ALA A 47 -24.15 5.08 23.04
C ALA A 47 -24.26 6.60 23.24
N THR A 48 -23.91 7.10 24.43
CA THR A 48 -23.89 8.54 24.73
C THR A 48 -22.80 9.26 23.95
N LEU A 49 -21.64 8.65 23.79
CA LEU A 49 -20.52 9.22 23.02
C LEU A 49 -20.86 9.32 21.54
N ILE A 50 -21.47 8.29 20.94
CA ILE A 50 -22.00 8.33 19.57
C ILE A 50 -23.00 9.49 19.41
N GLN A 51 -23.96 9.62 20.34
CA GLN A 51 -24.94 10.71 20.31
C GLN A 51 -24.31 12.09 20.42
N LYS A 52 -23.29 12.24 21.28
CA LYS A 52 -22.53 13.49 21.39
C LYS A 52 -21.73 13.80 20.13
N TYR A 53 -21.14 12.79 19.52
CA TYR A 53 -20.44 12.93 18.23
C TYR A 53 -21.37 13.43 17.15
N LEU A 54 -22.53 12.82 16.98
CA LEU A 54 -23.55 13.24 16.00
C LEU A 54 -24.07 14.67 16.27
N ALA A 55 -24.14 15.07 17.53
CA ALA A 55 -24.51 16.44 17.94
C ALA A 55 -23.35 17.45 17.83
N ASN A 56 -22.16 17.03 17.40
CA ASN A 56 -20.91 17.84 17.39
C ASN A 56 -20.50 18.36 18.77
N LEU A 57 -20.77 17.61 19.83
CA LEU A 57 -20.39 17.94 21.20
C LEU A 57 -19.17 17.14 21.69
N SER A 58 -18.75 16.12 20.92
CA SER A 58 -17.57 15.30 21.18
C SER A 58 -16.98 14.82 19.86
N ASN A 59 -15.71 14.40 19.86
CA ASN A 59 -15.08 13.72 18.75
C ASN A 59 -15.01 12.22 19.06
N LEU A 60 -15.08 11.39 18.00
CA LEU A 60 -14.65 10.02 17.98
C LEU A 60 -13.35 9.97 17.20
N GLU A 61 -12.33 9.32 17.74
CA GLU A 61 -11.02 9.25 17.12
C GLU A 61 -10.68 7.77 16.82
N ASN A 62 -10.02 7.53 15.68
CA ASN A 62 -9.41 6.26 15.33
C ASN A 62 -10.33 5.02 15.59
N LYS A 63 -9.92 4.18 16.56
CA LYS A 63 -10.61 2.94 16.90
C LYS A 63 -12.03 3.19 17.43
N GLY A 64 -12.24 4.29 18.13
CA GLY A 64 -13.57 4.68 18.62
C GLY A 64 -14.55 4.96 17.48
N LEU A 65 -14.10 5.56 16.39
CA LEU A 65 -14.93 5.78 15.19
C LEU A 65 -15.32 4.44 14.53
N LEU A 66 -14.38 3.51 14.40
CA LEU A 66 -14.64 2.16 13.88
C LEU A 66 -15.55 1.35 14.80
N ALA A 67 -15.35 1.42 16.12
CA ALA A 67 -16.17 0.74 17.11
C ALA A 67 -17.59 1.28 17.17
N SER A 68 -17.80 2.52 16.71
CA SER A 68 -19.09 3.21 16.73
C SER A 68 -19.97 2.94 15.52
N ASP A 69 -19.44 2.39 14.44
CA ASP A 69 -20.20 1.87 13.29
C ASP A 69 -20.69 0.44 13.64
N VAL A 70 -21.70 0.37 14.48
CA VAL A 70 -22.11 -0.88 15.16
C VAL A 70 -22.86 -1.82 14.23
N ASP A 71 -23.55 -1.30 13.22
CA ASP A 71 -24.23 -2.10 12.20
C ASP A 71 -23.37 -2.39 10.97
N GLY A 72 -22.17 -1.79 10.90
CA GLY A 72 -21.18 -2.04 9.83
C GLY A 72 -21.59 -1.48 8.48
N ASP A 73 -22.49 -0.49 8.47
CA ASP A 73 -22.96 0.12 7.23
C ASP A 73 -22.00 1.19 6.68
N GLY A 74 -20.95 1.52 7.44
CA GLY A 74 -19.89 2.48 7.11
C GLY A 74 -20.19 3.91 7.54
N ASP A 75 -21.30 4.17 8.22
CA ASP A 75 -21.68 5.49 8.75
C ASP A 75 -21.92 5.39 10.26
N VAL A 76 -21.34 6.28 11.04
CA VAL A 76 -21.72 6.45 12.44
C VAL A 76 -22.96 7.31 12.53
N MET A 77 -24.11 6.69 12.84
CA MET A 77 -25.43 7.32 12.83
C MET A 77 -26.16 7.07 14.18
N ILE A 78 -27.37 7.63 14.31
CA ILE A 78 -28.19 7.43 15.52
C ILE A 78 -28.63 5.96 15.69
N ASN A 79 -28.66 5.20 14.59
CA ASN A 79 -28.95 3.76 14.63
C ASN A 79 -27.90 3.01 15.45
N ASP A 80 -26.62 3.35 15.31
CA ASP A 80 -25.52 2.73 16.03
C ASP A 80 -25.67 2.91 17.53
N ALA A 81 -25.95 4.14 17.98
CA ALA A 81 -26.26 4.38 19.39
C ALA A 81 -27.47 3.57 19.87
N THR A 82 -28.45 3.35 18.98
CA THR A 82 -29.64 2.53 19.28
C THR A 82 -29.28 1.05 19.34
N HIS A 83 -28.39 0.56 18.45
CA HIS A 83 -27.86 -0.81 18.47
C HIS A 83 -27.11 -1.07 19.77
N VAL A 84 -26.20 -0.19 20.20
CA VAL A 84 -25.53 -0.29 21.51
C VAL A 84 -26.54 -0.41 22.65
N GLN A 85 -27.58 0.45 22.67
CA GLN A 85 -28.62 0.40 23.70
C GLN A 85 -29.39 -0.91 23.69
N LYS A 86 -29.76 -1.47 22.54
CA LYS A 86 -30.44 -2.72 22.39
C LYS A 86 -29.61 -3.94 22.83
N LEU A 87 -28.32 -3.92 22.49
CA LEU A 87 -27.34 -4.93 22.93
C LEU A 87 -27.25 -4.96 24.46
N LEU A 88 -27.15 -3.79 25.10
CA LEU A 88 -27.02 -3.65 26.54
C LEU A 88 -28.23 -4.18 27.29
N VAL A 89 -29.43 -4.09 26.72
CA VAL A 89 -30.68 -4.60 27.35
C VAL A 89 -31.06 -5.99 26.84
N GLY A 90 -30.22 -6.63 26.03
CA GLY A 90 -30.44 -7.98 25.52
C GLY A 90 -31.58 -8.12 24.49
N LEU A 91 -31.91 -7.03 23.80
CA LEU A 91 -32.85 -7.02 22.66
C LEU A 91 -32.18 -7.39 21.34
N GLU A 92 -30.87 -7.35 21.27
CA GLU A 92 -30.03 -7.84 20.18
C GLU A 92 -28.93 -8.75 20.71
N ASP A 93 -28.51 -9.73 19.93
CA ASP A 93 -27.47 -10.69 20.32
C ASP A 93 -26.08 -10.04 20.09
N PRO A 94 -25.18 -9.92 21.08
CA PRO A 94 -23.83 -9.44 20.89
C PRO A 94 -23.03 -10.24 19.85
N ASN A 95 -23.39 -11.50 19.59
CA ASN A 95 -22.75 -12.28 18.51
C ASN A 95 -23.19 -11.86 17.10
N SER A 96 -24.18 -10.98 16.97
CA SER A 96 -24.59 -10.39 15.69
C SER A 96 -23.70 -9.19 15.27
N LEU A 97 -22.90 -8.67 16.20
CA LEU A 97 -21.95 -7.60 15.88
C LEU A 97 -20.93 -8.07 14.83
N PRO A 98 -20.52 -7.18 13.91
CA PRO A 98 -19.39 -7.46 13.07
C PRO A 98 -18.22 -7.94 13.95
N SER A 99 -17.66 -9.11 13.66
CA SER A 99 -16.54 -9.61 14.44
C SER A 99 -15.36 -8.65 14.29
N SER A 100 -14.84 -8.16 15.41
CA SER A 100 -13.58 -7.42 15.39
C SER A 100 -12.48 -8.39 14.94
N GLU A 101 -12.10 -8.33 13.67
CA GLU A 101 -10.99 -9.12 13.18
C GLU A 101 -9.69 -8.63 13.83
N SER A 102 -8.77 -9.56 14.11
CA SER A 102 -7.44 -9.19 14.62
C SER A 102 -6.68 -8.35 13.60
N ASP A 103 -5.77 -7.49 14.06
CA ASP A 103 -4.91 -6.68 13.17
C ASP A 103 -4.11 -7.56 12.20
N ALA A 104 -3.69 -8.76 12.63
CA ALA A 104 -3.04 -9.74 11.75
C ALA A 104 -3.97 -10.27 10.65
N SER A 105 -5.25 -10.50 10.96
CA SER A 105 -6.23 -10.90 9.94
C SER A 105 -6.46 -9.80 8.92
N ILE A 106 -6.64 -8.56 9.37
CA ILE A 106 -6.77 -7.38 8.50
C ILE A 106 -5.52 -7.19 7.63
N LYS A 107 -4.32 -7.29 8.23
CA LYS A 107 -3.05 -7.23 7.50
C LYS A 107 -3.00 -8.29 6.40
N LYS A 108 -3.33 -9.55 6.72
CA LYS A 108 -3.33 -10.66 5.76
C LYS A 108 -4.34 -10.44 4.63
N LYS A 109 -5.57 -10.03 4.94
CA LYS A 109 -6.60 -9.72 3.95
C LYS A 109 -6.17 -8.57 3.05
N GLY A 110 -5.70 -7.47 3.64
CA GLY A 110 -5.22 -6.29 2.91
C GLY A 110 -4.05 -6.61 2.00
N SER A 111 -3.08 -7.41 2.47
CA SER A 111 -1.95 -7.86 1.63
C SER A 111 -2.43 -8.71 0.45
N SER A 112 -3.36 -9.65 0.68
CA SER A 112 -3.95 -10.46 -0.39
C SER A 112 -4.73 -9.61 -1.40
N ALA A 113 -5.54 -8.67 -0.93
CA ALA A 113 -6.30 -7.74 -1.76
C ALA A 113 -5.35 -6.84 -2.58
N MET A 114 -4.26 -6.35 -1.99
CA MET A 114 -3.26 -5.54 -2.68
C MET A 114 -2.54 -6.33 -3.77
N ASN A 115 -2.18 -7.57 -3.53
CA ASN A 115 -1.56 -8.44 -4.55
C ASN A 115 -2.51 -8.69 -5.72
N GLU A 116 -3.80 -8.96 -5.45
CA GLU A 116 -4.82 -9.15 -6.50
C GLU A 116 -5.07 -7.86 -7.28
N PHE A 117 -5.18 -6.72 -6.59
CA PHE A 117 -5.33 -5.42 -7.23
C PHE A 117 -4.10 -5.07 -8.07
N SER A 118 -2.89 -5.37 -7.60
CA SER A 118 -1.63 -5.16 -8.34
C SER A 118 -1.62 -5.93 -9.65
N ALA A 119 -2.01 -7.20 -9.62
CA ALA A 119 -2.10 -8.02 -10.83
C ALA A 119 -3.12 -7.46 -11.83
N LYS A 120 -4.32 -7.08 -11.36
CA LYS A 120 -5.38 -6.51 -12.21
C LYS A 120 -4.97 -5.17 -12.81
N LEU A 121 -4.41 -4.28 -11.98
CA LEU A 121 -3.98 -2.95 -12.42
C LEU A 121 -2.86 -3.05 -13.45
N LEU A 122 -1.85 -3.89 -13.22
CA LEU A 122 -0.79 -4.11 -14.20
C LEU A 122 -1.36 -4.62 -15.53
N LYS A 123 -2.20 -5.67 -15.50
CA LYS A 123 -2.83 -6.24 -16.71
C LYS A 123 -3.59 -5.21 -17.52
N SER A 124 -4.35 -4.35 -16.87
CA SER A 124 -5.14 -3.32 -17.53
C SER A 124 -4.30 -2.14 -18.04
N SER A 125 -3.12 -1.92 -17.44
CA SER A 125 -2.25 -0.77 -17.75
C SER A 125 -1.20 -1.06 -18.83
N VAL A 126 -0.78 -2.33 -18.99
CA VAL A 126 0.24 -2.70 -19.98
C VAL A 126 -0.24 -2.41 -21.40
N ARG A 127 0.63 -1.78 -22.19
CA ARG A 127 0.45 -1.50 -23.60
C ARG A 127 1.70 -2.00 -24.35
N GLN A 128 1.51 -2.86 -25.32
CA GLN A 128 2.61 -3.48 -26.07
C GLN A 128 3.63 -2.42 -26.58
N GLY A 129 4.90 -2.67 -26.31
CA GLY A 129 6.02 -1.79 -26.71
C GLY A 129 6.14 -0.52 -25.88
N LYS A 130 5.41 -0.40 -24.76
CA LYS A 130 5.51 0.75 -23.84
C LYS A 130 5.83 0.31 -22.43
N ASN A 131 6.74 1.03 -21.81
CA ASN A 131 7.04 0.81 -20.38
C ASN A 131 5.86 1.20 -19.52
N THR A 132 5.56 0.38 -18.54
CA THR A 132 4.51 0.61 -17.55
C THR A 132 5.13 0.69 -16.17
N PHE A 133 4.65 1.61 -15.35
CA PHE A 133 5.04 1.70 -13.93
C PHE A 133 3.89 2.27 -13.14
N VAL A 134 3.18 1.45 -12.39
CA VAL A 134 2.02 1.83 -11.60
C VAL A 134 2.26 1.58 -10.12
N SER A 135 1.62 2.35 -9.26
CA SER A 135 1.58 2.12 -7.82
C SER A 135 0.19 1.62 -7.40
N PRO A 136 0.00 0.32 -7.24
CA PRO A 136 -1.26 -0.23 -6.73
C PRO A 136 -1.62 0.35 -5.37
N LEU A 137 -0.64 0.56 -4.50
CA LEU A 137 -0.83 1.15 -3.19
C LEU A 137 -1.44 2.55 -3.28
N SER A 138 -0.87 3.42 -4.13
CA SER A 138 -1.37 4.80 -4.36
C SER A 138 -2.82 4.81 -4.80
N VAL A 139 -3.14 3.98 -5.80
CA VAL A 139 -4.49 3.90 -6.35
C VAL A 139 -5.48 3.35 -5.32
N MET A 140 -5.11 2.30 -4.60
CA MET A 140 -5.95 1.73 -3.54
C MET A 140 -6.20 2.72 -2.40
N TYR A 141 -5.19 3.49 -1.98
CA TYR A 141 -5.36 4.54 -0.97
C TYR A 141 -6.40 5.57 -1.39
N ALA A 142 -6.27 6.12 -2.60
CA ALA A 142 -7.21 7.12 -3.12
C ALA A 142 -8.64 6.57 -3.23
N LEU A 143 -8.79 5.35 -3.76
CA LEU A 143 -10.09 4.72 -3.93
C LEU A 143 -10.72 4.29 -2.61
N ALA A 144 -9.94 3.77 -1.65
CA ALA A 144 -10.45 3.40 -0.34
C ALA A 144 -10.92 4.64 0.46
N MET A 145 -10.15 5.75 0.40
CA MET A 145 -10.60 7.02 0.95
C MET A 145 -11.92 7.48 0.29
N THR A 146 -12.03 7.34 -1.03
CA THR A 146 -13.24 7.69 -1.80
C THR A 146 -14.43 6.80 -1.44
N ALA A 147 -14.21 5.51 -1.15
CA ALA A 147 -15.24 4.55 -0.80
C ALA A 147 -16.02 4.94 0.46
N ASN A 148 -15.40 5.68 1.40
CA ASN A 148 -16.11 6.24 2.56
C ASN A 148 -17.24 7.21 2.18
N GLY A 149 -17.18 7.77 0.98
CA GLY A 149 -18.24 8.65 0.45
C GLY A 149 -19.27 7.93 -0.41
N ALA A 150 -19.04 6.67 -0.75
CA ALA A 150 -19.88 5.87 -1.62
C ALA A 150 -21.01 5.15 -0.86
N LYS A 151 -22.11 4.79 -1.58
CA LYS A 151 -23.23 4.02 -1.04
C LYS A 151 -23.79 3.05 -2.08
N GLY A 152 -24.48 2.00 -1.59
CA GLY A 152 -25.19 1.04 -2.42
C GLY A 152 -24.31 0.44 -3.51
N LYS A 153 -24.82 0.33 -4.74
CA LYS A 153 -24.10 -0.32 -5.84
C LYS A 153 -22.71 0.27 -6.10
N THR A 154 -22.53 1.57 -5.92
CA THR A 154 -21.22 2.22 -6.12
C THR A 154 -20.21 1.71 -5.09
N LEU A 155 -20.58 1.63 -3.82
CA LEU A 155 -19.76 1.06 -2.75
C LEU A 155 -19.49 -0.42 -3.02
N ASP A 156 -20.52 -1.22 -3.33
CA ASP A 156 -20.38 -2.65 -3.60
C ASP A 156 -19.37 -2.95 -4.72
N GLU A 157 -19.41 -2.16 -5.81
CA GLU A 157 -18.46 -2.29 -6.93
C GLU A 157 -17.02 -1.89 -6.52
N MET A 158 -16.87 -0.85 -5.70
CA MET A 158 -15.58 -0.43 -5.16
C MET A 158 -15.00 -1.49 -4.25
N GLU A 159 -15.74 -1.98 -3.27
CA GLU A 159 -15.33 -3.03 -2.34
C GLU A 159 -14.92 -4.33 -3.07
N LYS A 160 -15.73 -4.75 -4.04
CA LYS A 160 -15.42 -5.93 -4.86
C LYS A 160 -14.12 -5.75 -5.67
N THR A 161 -13.89 -4.57 -6.23
CA THR A 161 -12.71 -4.28 -7.04
C THR A 161 -11.46 -4.19 -6.18
N LEU A 162 -11.57 -3.56 -5.00
CA LEU A 162 -10.49 -3.40 -4.04
C LEU A 162 -10.25 -4.65 -3.18
N GLY A 163 -11.20 -5.60 -3.17
CA GLY A 163 -11.07 -6.89 -2.47
C GLY A 163 -11.26 -6.82 -0.95
N MET A 164 -11.75 -5.72 -0.43
CA MET A 164 -12.03 -5.48 0.99
C MET A 164 -13.32 -4.67 1.12
N ASN A 165 -14.08 -4.87 2.19
CA ASN A 165 -15.18 -3.96 2.53
C ASN A 165 -14.63 -2.64 3.11
N ASN A 166 -15.50 -1.63 3.25
CA ASN A 166 -15.07 -0.29 3.67
C ASN A 166 -14.43 -0.29 5.06
N TYR A 167 -14.97 -1.06 6.00
CA TYR A 167 -14.40 -1.24 7.34
C TYR A 167 -12.98 -1.85 7.31
N GLU A 168 -12.78 -2.92 6.53
CA GLU A 168 -11.47 -3.57 6.37
C GLU A 168 -10.46 -2.63 5.71
N MET A 169 -10.88 -1.85 4.70
CA MET A 169 -10.04 -0.84 4.06
C MET A 169 -9.60 0.23 5.04
N ASN A 170 -10.53 0.79 5.82
CA ASN A 170 -10.22 1.83 6.81
C ASN A 170 -9.19 1.33 7.83
N ARG A 171 -9.38 0.13 8.38
CA ARG A 171 -8.42 -0.48 9.31
C ARG A 171 -7.07 -0.76 8.68
N PHE A 172 -7.07 -1.36 7.49
CA PHE A 172 -5.82 -1.70 6.79
C PHE A 172 -5.00 -0.46 6.50
N PHE A 173 -5.61 0.57 5.91
CA PHE A 173 -4.89 1.78 5.53
C PHE A 173 -4.52 2.67 6.72
N GLN A 174 -5.28 2.66 7.79
CA GLN A 174 -4.89 3.29 9.05
C GLN A 174 -3.62 2.66 9.64
N ALA A 175 -3.54 1.32 9.61
CA ALA A 175 -2.38 0.59 10.13
C ALA A 175 -1.19 0.59 9.15
N TYR A 176 -1.43 0.78 7.86
CA TYR A 176 -0.42 0.62 6.81
C TYR A 176 0.86 1.46 7.02
N PRO A 177 0.80 2.72 7.45
CA PRO A 177 2.01 3.47 7.77
C PRO A 177 2.91 2.79 8.81
N SER A 178 2.34 2.01 9.74
CA SER A 178 3.14 1.25 10.72
C SER A 178 3.85 0.05 10.09
N TYR A 179 3.33 -0.49 8.98
CA TYR A 179 3.99 -1.55 8.21
C TYR A 179 5.13 -1.02 7.33
N LEU A 180 5.23 0.30 7.17
CA LEU A 180 6.28 0.97 6.40
C LEU A 180 7.39 1.53 7.30
N ARG A 181 7.09 1.72 8.58
CA ARG A 181 8.01 2.33 9.54
C ARG A 181 8.73 1.26 10.32
N TYR A 182 9.94 0.95 9.93
CA TYR A 182 10.94 0.67 10.93
C TYR A 182 11.43 2.03 11.46
N GLU A 183 11.52 2.17 12.81
CA GLU A 183 12.07 3.35 13.48
C GLU A 183 13.32 3.81 12.74
N ASP A 184 13.48 5.13 12.55
CA ASP A 184 14.56 5.83 11.85
C ASP A 184 15.69 4.88 11.41
N SER A 185 15.53 4.29 10.22
CA SER A 185 16.42 3.24 9.71
C SER A 185 17.80 3.79 9.30
N SER A 186 18.04 5.09 9.53
CA SER A 186 19.37 5.65 9.43
C SER A 186 20.25 5.09 10.55
N TYR A 187 21.42 4.59 10.20
CA TYR A 187 22.38 4.11 11.19
C TYR A 187 23.80 4.50 10.80
N THR A 188 24.68 4.49 11.78
CA THR A 188 26.12 4.63 11.53
C THR A 188 26.74 3.26 11.81
N ASP A 189 27.45 2.72 10.82
CA ASP A 189 28.12 1.45 10.96
C ASP A 189 29.33 1.53 11.92
N ASP A 190 29.89 0.39 12.26
CA ASP A 190 31.05 0.29 13.18
C ASP A 190 32.33 0.98 12.63
N PHE A 191 32.33 1.38 11.37
CA PHE A 191 33.45 2.06 10.70
C PHE A 191 33.20 3.56 10.53
N GLY A 192 32.04 4.08 11.01
CA GLY A 192 31.67 5.49 10.95
C GLY A 192 30.97 5.89 9.65
N GLY A 193 30.57 4.95 8.79
CA GLY A 193 29.76 5.19 7.60
C GLY A 193 28.32 5.52 8.00
N TYR A 194 27.81 6.67 7.55
CA TYR A 194 26.40 7.04 7.77
C TYR A 194 25.52 6.45 6.67
N HIS A 195 24.50 5.72 7.07
CA HIS A 195 23.50 5.09 6.20
C HIS A 195 22.16 5.81 6.37
N PRO A 196 21.70 6.60 5.37
CA PRO A 196 20.44 7.30 5.47
C PRO A 196 19.25 6.33 5.42
N ALA A 197 18.16 6.71 6.07
CA ALA A 197 16.91 5.97 5.98
C ALA A 197 16.34 5.99 4.54
N ASP A 198 15.64 4.93 4.16
CA ASP A 198 14.80 4.94 2.96
C ASP A 198 13.73 6.03 3.10
N ARG A 199 13.46 6.74 2.01
CA ARG A 199 12.38 7.73 1.96
C ARG A 199 11.19 7.15 1.24
N PHE A 200 10.15 6.91 2.00
CA PHE A 200 8.86 6.50 1.47
C PHE A 200 7.79 7.47 1.96
N ASN A 201 7.26 8.27 1.06
CA ASN A 201 6.26 9.28 1.40
C ASN A 201 4.91 8.86 0.80
N ILE A 202 3.90 8.79 1.65
CA ILE A 202 2.50 8.72 1.26
C ILE A 202 1.84 9.99 1.75
N ALA A 203 1.22 10.74 0.86
CA ALA A 203 0.48 11.94 1.22
C ALA A 203 -0.89 11.94 0.56
N ASN A 204 -1.93 12.18 1.37
CA ASN A 204 -3.31 12.26 0.93
C ASN A 204 -3.85 13.66 1.16
N SER A 205 -4.64 14.16 0.23
CA SER A 205 -5.30 15.45 0.40
C SER A 205 -6.69 15.47 -0.22
N ILE A 206 -7.56 16.30 0.38
CA ILE A 206 -8.89 16.64 -0.14
C ILE A 206 -8.93 18.15 -0.34
N TRP A 207 -9.10 18.56 -1.59
CA TRP A 207 -9.26 19.95 -1.98
C TRP A 207 -10.73 20.20 -2.21
N ILE A 208 -11.33 21.09 -1.43
CA ILE A 208 -12.77 21.32 -1.42
C ILE A 208 -13.08 22.66 -2.08
N ASN A 209 -13.94 22.66 -3.09
CA ASN A 209 -14.42 23.89 -3.71
C ASN A 209 -15.26 24.70 -2.71
N ASN A 210 -14.75 25.85 -2.30
CA ASN A 210 -15.40 26.74 -1.33
C ASN A 210 -16.26 27.84 -1.95
N SER A 211 -16.65 27.71 -3.23
CA SER A 211 -17.56 28.65 -3.92
C SER A 211 -18.96 28.61 -3.31
N GLU A 212 -19.64 29.76 -3.24
CA GLU A 212 -20.95 29.93 -2.55
C GLU A 212 -22.07 28.99 -3.02
N ASN A 213 -21.97 28.48 -4.25
CA ASN A 213 -23.00 27.62 -4.85
C ASN A 213 -22.72 26.11 -4.67
N MET A 214 -21.62 25.73 -4.00
CA MET A 214 -21.28 24.33 -3.78
C MET A 214 -22.01 23.76 -2.58
N PRO A 215 -22.46 22.48 -2.64
CA PRO A 215 -23.01 21.82 -1.46
C PRO A 215 -21.94 21.66 -0.39
N GLY A 216 -22.34 21.66 0.88
CA GLY A 216 -21.44 21.36 1.97
C GLY A 216 -20.96 19.92 1.91
N VAL A 217 -19.70 19.69 2.31
CA VAL A 217 -19.14 18.34 2.43
C VAL A 217 -19.47 17.74 3.79
N SER A 218 -19.73 16.44 3.83
CA SER A 218 -20.07 15.69 5.04
C SER A 218 -18.92 15.70 6.03
N LYS A 219 -19.22 16.01 7.29
CA LYS A 219 -18.21 16.01 8.36
C LYS A 219 -17.71 14.60 8.68
N SER A 220 -18.58 13.58 8.61
CA SER A 220 -18.18 12.20 8.82
C SER A 220 -17.21 11.74 7.73
N PHE A 221 -17.48 12.03 6.46
CA PHE A 221 -16.55 11.74 5.38
C PHE A 221 -15.18 12.41 5.57
N LEU A 222 -15.17 13.70 5.96
CA LEU A 222 -13.90 14.41 6.22
C LEU A 222 -13.16 13.84 7.42
N GLN A 223 -13.89 13.45 8.47
CA GLN A 223 -13.29 12.85 9.65
C GLN A 223 -12.69 11.47 9.35
N SER A 224 -13.44 10.58 8.65
CA SER A 224 -12.91 9.28 8.22
C SER A 224 -11.67 9.43 7.35
N SER A 225 -11.68 10.39 6.40
CA SER A 225 -10.53 10.66 5.54
C SER A 225 -9.29 11.10 6.33
N LYS A 226 -9.48 11.88 7.40
CA LYS A 226 -8.40 12.31 8.27
C LYS A 226 -7.90 11.17 9.16
N ASP A 227 -8.80 10.43 9.80
CA ASP A 227 -8.46 9.46 10.84
C ASP A 227 -7.85 8.17 10.27
N PHE A 228 -8.33 7.73 9.11
CA PHE A 228 -7.88 6.47 8.50
C PHE A 228 -6.83 6.66 7.42
N TYR A 229 -6.77 7.83 6.79
CA TYR A 229 -5.90 8.06 5.62
C TYR A 229 -4.94 9.24 5.82
N ASP A 230 -4.94 9.90 6.99
CA ASP A 230 -4.13 11.08 7.32
C ASP A 230 -4.24 12.18 6.24
N ALA A 231 -5.47 12.38 5.72
CA ALA A 231 -5.69 13.30 4.61
C ALA A 231 -5.65 14.78 5.07
N GLU A 232 -4.86 15.58 4.37
CA GLU A 232 -4.87 17.04 4.51
C GLU A 232 -6.12 17.60 3.80
N ILE A 233 -6.94 18.39 4.52
CA ILE A 233 -8.20 18.94 4.01
C ILE A 233 -8.04 20.43 3.79
N THR A 234 -8.14 20.86 2.54
CA THR A 234 -7.91 22.27 2.15
C THR A 234 -9.09 22.82 1.36
N PRO A 235 -9.88 23.77 1.92
CA PRO A 235 -10.84 24.56 1.14
C PRO A 235 -10.11 25.50 0.17
N LEU A 236 -10.53 25.50 -1.11
CA LEU A 236 -9.88 26.24 -2.17
C LEU A 236 -10.90 26.71 -3.19
N ALA A 237 -10.80 27.95 -3.67
CA ALA A 237 -11.55 28.35 -4.87
C ALA A 237 -10.96 27.63 -6.10
N PHE A 238 -11.82 27.00 -6.90
CA PHE A 238 -11.38 26.30 -8.11
C PHE A 238 -11.30 27.28 -9.28
N ASP A 239 -10.33 28.16 -9.18
CA ASP A 239 -9.92 29.14 -10.19
C ASP A 239 -8.57 28.77 -10.82
N ASP A 240 -8.06 29.59 -11.72
CA ASP A 240 -6.79 29.35 -12.43
C ASP A 240 -5.57 29.15 -11.49
N SER A 241 -5.64 29.60 -10.23
CA SER A 241 -4.56 29.43 -9.26
C SER A 241 -4.59 28.06 -8.57
N ALA A 242 -5.71 27.34 -8.64
CA ALA A 242 -5.88 26.08 -7.93
C ALA A 242 -4.96 24.97 -8.46
N VAL A 243 -4.78 24.89 -9.78
CA VAL A 243 -3.86 23.93 -10.42
C VAL A 243 -2.43 24.07 -9.87
N SER A 244 -1.94 25.32 -9.81
CA SER A 244 -0.59 25.58 -9.29
C SER A 244 -0.44 25.21 -7.82
N LYS A 245 -1.47 25.40 -6.99
CA LYS A 245 -1.46 25.08 -5.56
C LYS A 245 -1.46 23.56 -5.34
N ILE A 246 -2.34 22.84 -6.05
CA ILE A 246 -2.42 21.37 -5.96
C ILE A 246 -1.13 20.74 -6.46
N ASN A 247 -0.62 21.16 -7.63
CA ASN A 247 0.64 20.66 -8.16
C ASN A 247 1.83 21.01 -7.26
N GLY A 248 1.85 22.20 -6.68
CA GLY A 248 2.87 22.61 -5.72
C GLY A 248 2.90 21.72 -4.48
N TRP A 249 1.73 21.38 -3.94
CA TRP A 249 1.61 20.45 -2.82
C TRP A 249 2.12 19.04 -3.19
N VAL A 250 1.72 18.50 -4.34
CA VAL A 250 2.20 17.18 -4.81
C VAL A 250 3.72 17.19 -5.00
N ASN A 251 4.26 18.23 -5.63
CA ASN A 251 5.69 18.39 -5.85
C ASN A 251 6.47 18.41 -4.52
N GLU A 252 5.98 19.13 -3.52
CA GLU A 252 6.57 19.17 -2.17
C GLU A 252 6.51 17.81 -1.49
N LYS A 253 5.33 17.18 -1.45
CA LYS A 253 5.12 15.88 -0.77
C LYS A 253 5.85 14.71 -1.43
N THR A 254 6.26 14.86 -2.68
CA THR A 254 7.02 13.83 -3.42
C THR A 254 8.48 14.17 -3.61
N ASP A 255 9.05 15.08 -2.80
CA ASP A 255 10.45 15.51 -2.91
C ASP A 255 10.85 15.89 -4.35
N ASN A 256 9.96 16.62 -5.03
CA ASN A 256 10.07 17.04 -6.43
C ASN A 256 10.10 15.89 -7.46
N MET A 257 9.63 14.70 -7.10
CA MET A 257 9.52 13.57 -8.04
C MET A 257 8.37 13.73 -9.02
N ILE A 258 7.23 14.27 -8.54
CA ILE A 258 6.02 14.49 -9.34
C ILE A 258 5.76 16.00 -9.38
N PRO A 259 6.23 16.71 -10.41
CA PRO A 259 6.10 18.17 -10.49
C PRO A 259 4.66 18.62 -10.77
N SER A 260 3.81 17.75 -11.31
CA SER A 260 2.40 18.04 -11.56
C SER A 260 1.57 16.77 -11.57
N ILE A 261 0.35 16.82 -11.02
CA ILE A 261 -0.62 15.71 -11.02
C ILE A 261 -1.84 16.05 -11.90
N ILE A 262 -2.27 17.31 -11.93
CA ILE A 262 -3.38 17.82 -12.74
C ILE A 262 -2.89 18.90 -13.69
N ASP A 263 -3.52 18.98 -14.88
CA ASP A 263 -3.21 20.00 -15.89
C ASP A 263 -4.28 21.10 -15.93
N GLU A 264 -5.51 20.77 -15.51
CA GLU A 264 -6.64 21.70 -15.42
C GLU A 264 -7.51 21.38 -14.20
N ILE A 265 -8.38 22.31 -13.81
CA ILE A 265 -9.37 22.15 -12.76
C ILE A 265 -10.76 22.52 -13.28
N GLU A 266 -11.75 21.67 -12.97
CA GLU A 266 -13.14 21.99 -13.29
C GLU A 266 -13.74 22.94 -12.24
N PRO A 267 -14.17 24.16 -12.59
CA PRO A 267 -14.71 25.13 -11.63
C PRO A 267 -15.97 24.63 -10.89
N ASN A 268 -16.69 23.69 -11.50
CA ASN A 268 -17.92 23.11 -10.93
C ASN A 268 -17.69 21.78 -10.21
N ALA A 269 -16.45 21.27 -10.14
CA ALA A 269 -16.15 20.11 -9.33
C ALA A 269 -16.34 20.44 -7.85
N LEU A 270 -16.87 19.49 -7.08
CA LEU A 270 -17.05 19.64 -5.63
C LEU A 270 -15.72 19.55 -4.90
N MET A 271 -14.91 18.57 -5.24
CA MET A 271 -13.61 18.33 -4.60
C MET A 271 -12.67 17.55 -5.52
N TYR A 272 -11.38 17.59 -5.18
CA TYR A 272 -10.35 16.71 -5.71
C TYR A 272 -9.72 15.91 -4.56
N LEU A 273 -9.63 14.61 -4.74
CA LEU A 273 -8.94 13.70 -3.83
C LEU A 273 -7.61 13.32 -4.48
N ILE A 274 -6.51 13.64 -3.83
CA ILE A 274 -5.17 13.45 -4.36
C ILE A 274 -4.41 12.52 -3.42
N ASN A 275 -3.85 11.47 -3.98
CA ASN A 275 -2.81 10.67 -3.32
C ASN A 275 -1.50 10.87 -4.08
N ALA A 276 -0.42 11.12 -3.35
CA ALA A 276 0.92 11.25 -3.89
C ALA A 276 1.85 10.27 -3.17
N ILE A 277 2.58 9.48 -3.95
CA ILE A 277 3.55 8.50 -3.43
C ILE A 277 4.90 8.72 -4.08
N SER A 278 5.96 8.77 -3.26
CA SER A 278 7.34 8.77 -3.72
C SER A 278 8.17 7.74 -2.96
N PHE A 279 9.17 7.19 -3.65
CA PHE A 279 10.11 6.22 -3.08
C PHE A 279 11.53 6.54 -3.51
N GLU A 280 12.42 6.64 -2.53
CA GLU A 280 13.86 6.80 -2.72
C GLU A 280 14.59 5.93 -1.70
N ALA A 281 15.45 5.03 -2.17
CA ALA A 281 16.22 4.14 -1.31
C ALA A 281 17.56 3.77 -1.94
N LEU A 282 18.57 3.62 -1.11
CA LEU A 282 19.87 3.08 -1.50
C LEU A 282 19.83 1.55 -1.51
N TRP A 283 20.57 0.92 -2.42
CA TRP A 283 20.82 -0.52 -2.32
C TRP A 283 21.53 -0.85 -1.00
N TYR A 284 21.23 -1.98 -0.43
CA TYR A 284 22.01 -2.52 0.69
C TYR A 284 23.47 -2.73 0.26
N GLU A 285 23.70 -3.34 -0.90
CA GLU A 285 24.98 -3.40 -1.57
C GLU A 285 24.91 -2.57 -2.85
N GLN A 286 25.57 -1.40 -2.83
CA GLN A 286 25.65 -0.51 -4.00
C GLN A 286 26.64 -1.08 -5.01
N TYR A 287 26.52 -0.65 -6.28
CA TYR A 287 27.40 -1.12 -7.34
C TYR A 287 28.62 -0.22 -7.50
N GLU A 288 29.80 -0.85 -7.58
CA GLU A 288 31.05 -0.17 -7.93
C GLU A 288 31.16 0.07 -9.44
N ASP A 289 31.99 1.01 -9.87
CA ASP A 289 32.24 1.33 -11.29
C ASP A 289 32.62 0.09 -12.13
N ASN A 290 33.36 -0.84 -11.54
CA ASN A 290 33.78 -2.08 -12.21
C ASN A 290 32.64 -3.08 -12.43
N GLN A 291 31.50 -2.91 -11.77
CA GLN A 291 30.28 -3.72 -11.88
C GLN A 291 29.31 -3.14 -12.91
N VAL A 292 29.56 -1.92 -13.40
CA VAL A 292 28.76 -1.32 -14.48
C VAL A 292 29.34 -1.72 -15.83
N LYS A 293 28.50 -2.33 -16.68
CA LYS A 293 28.88 -2.85 -18.00
C LYS A 293 27.93 -2.33 -19.06
N ASN A 294 28.46 -1.84 -20.18
CA ASN A 294 27.64 -1.49 -21.34
C ASN A 294 27.25 -2.76 -22.09
N LEU A 295 25.94 -3.09 -22.09
CA LEU A 295 25.40 -4.30 -22.70
C LEU A 295 24.19 -3.98 -23.57
N THR A 296 23.72 -4.99 -24.32
CA THR A 296 22.61 -4.88 -25.26
C THR A 296 21.30 -5.36 -24.61
N PHE A 297 20.28 -4.53 -24.67
CA PHE A 297 18.87 -4.92 -24.47
C PHE A 297 18.23 -5.22 -25.83
N THR A 298 17.41 -6.25 -25.91
CA THR A 298 16.65 -6.61 -27.12
C THR A 298 15.17 -6.62 -26.80
N ASP A 299 14.39 -5.77 -27.44
CA ASP A 299 12.93 -5.74 -27.29
C ASP A 299 12.23 -6.94 -27.98
N GLU A 300 10.91 -7.08 -27.80
CA GLU A 300 10.14 -8.18 -28.43
C GLU A 300 10.10 -8.09 -29.96
N ASN A 301 10.39 -6.94 -30.57
CA ASN A 301 10.45 -6.74 -32.01
C ASN A 301 11.84 -7.01 -32.57
N GLY A 302 12.83 -7.33 -31.73
CA GLY A 302 14.20 -7.58 -32.10
C GLY A 302 15.03 -6.29 -32.24
N ASN A 303 14.52 -5.11 -31.85
CA ASN A 303 15.31 -3.90 -31.82
C ASN A 303 16.27 -3.94 -30.63
N THR A 304 17.47 -3.40 -30.84
CA THR A 304 18.54 -3.43 -29.84
C THR A 304 18.89 -2.04 -29.33
N THR A 305 19.09 -1.93 -28.02
CA THR A 305 19.52 -0.70 -27.35
C THR A 305 20.73 -1.00 -26.47
N GLN A 306 21.80 -0.20 -26.60
CA GLN A 306 22.96 -0.27 -25.70
C GLN A 306 22.67 0.55 -24.45
N SER A 307 22.93 -0.02 -23.28
CA SER A 307 22.78 0.66 -21.99
C SER A 307 23.78 0.15 -20.98
N ASP A 308 23.94 0.90 -19.90
CA ASP A 308 24.70 0.47 -18.74
C ASP A 308 23.87 -0.50 -17.90
N TYR A 309 24.51 -1.57 -17.51
CA TYR A 309 23.94 -2.65 -16.69
C TYR A 309 24.70 -2.77 -15.38
N LEU A 310 23.95 -2.96 -14.33
CA LEU A 310 24.42 -3.27 -12.99
C LEU A 310 24.61 -4.79 -12.90
N CYS A 311 25.85 -5.23 -12.69
CA CYS A 311 26.23 -6.65 -12.67
C CYS A 311 26.69 -7.06 -11.28
N SER A 312 26.00 -8.01 -10.66
CA SER A 312 26.32 -8.52 -9.33
C SER A 312 26.03 -10.02 -9.21
N VAL A 313 26.38 -10.57 -8.07
CA VAL A 313 25.92 -11.89 -7.61
C VAL A 313 25.05 -11.65 -6.39
N GLU A 314 23.80 -12.01 -6.46
CA GLU A 314 22.81 -11.90 -5.39
C GLU A 314 22.54 -13.28 -4.78
N ASP A 315 21.91 -13.34 -3.62
CA ASP A 315 21.57 -14.57 -2.92
C ASP A 315 20.06 -14.87 -2.86
N LEU A 316 19.23 -14.03 -3.50
CA LEU A 316 17.79 -14.11 -3.42
C LEU A 316 17.20 -14.42 -4.79
N TYR A 317 16.87 -15.69 -4.99
CA TYR A 317 16.22 -16.20 -6.20
C TYR A 317 14.72 -16.32 -5.99
N ILE A 318 13.95 -15.89 -6.98
CA ILE A 318 12.50 -16.10 -7.05
C ILE A 318 12.13 -16.75 -8.39
N HIS A 319 11.02 -17.46 -8.42
CA HIS A 319 10.53 -18.06 -9.66
C HIS A 319 9.00 -18.18 -9.68
N ASP A 320 8.44 -18.23 -10.88
CA ASP A 320 7.04 -18.52 -11.13
C ASP A 320 6.92 -19.87 -11.86
N GLY A 321 7.28 -20.93 -11.16
CA GLY A 321 7.36 -22.28 -11.74
C GLY A 321 8.21 -22.28 -13.02
N ASP A 322 7.66 -22.84 -14.09
CA ASP A 322 8.33 -22.88 -15.41
C ASP A 322 8.07 -21.63 -16.28
N LYS A 323 7.37 -20.60 -15.75
CA LYS A 323 6.97 -19.43 -16.54
C LYS A 323 7.97 -18.29 -16.50
N ALA A 324 8.57 -18.04 -15.35
CA ALA A 324 9.54 -16.97 -15.15
C ALA A 324 10.54 -17.31 -14.05
N GLU A 325 11.71 -16.70 -14.14
CA GLU A 325 12.74 -16.70 -13.10
C GLU A 325 13.10 -15.26 -12.76
N GLY A 326 13.59 -15.04 -11.54
CA GLY A 326 13.85 -13.68 -11.10
C GLY A 326 14.80 -13.57 -9.93
N VAL A 327 14.96 -12.35 -9.48
CA VAL A 327 15.85 -11.96 -8.40
C VAL A 327 15.17 -10.95 -7.50
N VAL A 328 15.52 -10.97 -6.22
CA VAL A 328 15.21 -9.93 -5.25
C VAL A 328 16.52 -9.28 -4.81
N LYS A 329 16.54 -7.94 -4.74
CA LYS A 329 17.66 -7.18 -4.23
C LYS A 329 17.18 -6.22 -3.15
N TYR A 330 17.75 -6.30 -1.95
CA TYR A 330 17.37 -5.48 -0.82
C TYR A 330 17.81 -4.03 -0.97
N TYR A 331 16.92 -3.13 -0.54
CA TYR A 331 17.32 -1.79 -0.14
C TYR A 331 17.89 -1.80 1.28
N GLN A 332 18.53 -0.70 1.64
CA GLN A 332 19.38 -0.58 2.82
C GLN A 332 18.65 -0.84 4.15
N SER A 333 17.38 -0.45 4.25
CA SER A 333 16.58 -0.64 5.46
C SER A 333 16.09 -2.06 5.69
N PHE A 334 16.17 -2.95 4.69
CA PHE A 334 15.52 -4.26 4.68
C PHE A 334 13.99 -4.23 4.86
N ASN A 335 13.36 -3.05 4.71
CA ASN A 335 11.91 -2.91 4.70
C ASN A 335 11.36 -3.09 3.28
N TYR A 336 12.19 -2.79 2.30
CA TYR A 336 11.85 -2.81 0.88
C TYR A 336 12.88 -3.61 0.08
N ALA A 337 12.43 -4.10 -1.05
CA ALA A 337 13.30 -4.71 -2.04
C ALA A 337 12.82 -4.42 -3.46
N PHE A 338 13.76 -4.41 -4.38
CA PHE A 338 13.50 -4.53 -5.80
C PHE A 338 13.36 -6.01 -6.14
N ALA A 339 12.31 -6.36 -6.88
CA ALA A 339 12.14 -7.71 -7.43
C ALA A 339 11.96 -7.62 -8.94
N ALA A 340 12.54 -8.54 -9.68
CA ALA A 340 12.36 -8.63 -11.12
C ALA A 340 12.10 -10.07 -11.55
N LEU A 341 11.18 -10.24 -12.50
CA LEU A 341 10.78 -11.52 -13.08
C LEU A 341 10.98 -11.49 -14.60
N LEU A 342 11.84 -12.36 -15.08
CA LEU A 342 12.14 -12.54 -16.48
C LEU A 342 11.35 -13.74 -17.02
N PRO A 343 10.35 -13.55 -17.88
CA PRO A 343 9.61 -14.65 -18.47
C PRO A 343 10.56 -15.64 -19.18
N LYS A 344 10.22 -16.92 -19.25
CA LYS A 344 11.02 -17.91 -19.99
C LYS A 344 11.07 -17.57 -21.47
N GLU A 345 12.17 -17.97 -22.13
CA GLU A 345 12.31 -17.79 -23.57
C GLU A 345 11.13 -18.39 -24.34
N GLY A 346 10.64 -17.65 -25.33
CA GLY A 346 9.46 -18.02 -26.10
C GLY A 346 8.13 -17.60 -25.49
N THR A 347 8.13 -17.05 -24.28
CA THR A 347 6.94 -16.44 -23.65
C THR A 347 7.03 -14.93 -23.78
N SER A 348 6.05 -14.30 -24.46
CA SER A 348 5.99 -12.83 -24.52
C SER A 348 5.69 -12.24 -23.16
N LEU A 349 6.22 -11.03 -22.90
CA LEU A 349 5.98 -10.34 -21.64
C LEU A 349 4.48 -10.13 -21.38
N ASN A 350 3.73 -9.73 -22.42
CA ASN A 350 2.29 -9.55 -22.29
C ASN A 350 1.57 -10.87 -21.91
N SER A 351 1.92 -12.00 -22.54
CA SER A 351 1.33 -13.31 -22.17
C SER A 351 1.64 -13.68 -20.72
N TYR A 352 2.85 -13.39 -20.26
CA TYR A 352 3.23 -13.61 -18.88
C TYR A 352 2.42 -12.70 -17.92
N VAL A 353 2.35 -11.40 -18.19
CA VAL A 353 1.56 -10.45 -17.39
C VAL A 353 0.10 -10.89 -17.29
N GLN A 354 -0.53 -11.30 -18.43
CA GLN A 354 -1.91 -11.76 -18.43
C GLN A 354 -2.12 -13.03 -17.58
N SER A 355 -1.06 -13.82 -17.34
CA SER A 355 -1.13 -15.02 -16.49
C SER A 355 -0.98 -14.74 -14.98
N LEU A 356 -0.49 -13.57 -14.59
CA LEU A 356 -0.29 -13.21 -13.17
C LEU A 356 -1.63 -13.08 -12.46
N THR A 357 -1.69 -13.55 -11.21
CA THR A 357 -2.79 -13.32 -10.27
C THR A 357 -2.23 -12.85 -8.94
N GLY A 358 -3.06 -12.30 -8.06
CA GLY A 358 -2.61 -11.91 -6.72
C GLY A 358 -2.06 -13.08 -5.91
N GLU A 359 -2.69 -14.26 -6.03
CA GLU A 359 -2.20 -15.49 -5.40
C GLU A 359 -0.79 -15.84 -5.89
N ARG A 360 -0.55 -15.79 -7.21
CA ARG A 360 0.80 -16.05 -7.75
C ARG A 360 1.83 -15.03 -7.30
N ILE A 361 1.47 -13.75 -7.25
CA ILE A 361 2.37 -12.70 -6.71
C ILE A 361 2.72 -13.04 -5.26
N SER A 362 1.71 -13.42 -4.44
CA SER A 362 1.92 -13.81 -3.04
C SER A 362 2.84 -15.04 -2.91
N GLU A 363 2.64 -16.05 -3.76
CA GLU A 363 3.47 -17.26 -3.80
C GLU A 363 4.92 -16.93 -4.18
N ILE A 364 5.12 -16.18 -5.28
CA ILE A 364 6.45 -15.81 -5.78
C ILE A 364 7.23 -15.01 -4.74
N LEU A 365 6.58 -14.02 -4.10
CA LEU A 365 7.23 -13.17 -3.09
C LEU A 365 7.39 -13.88 -1.73
N GLY A 366 6.59 -14.91 -1.46
CA GLY A 366 6.67 -15.74 -0.25
C GLY A 366 7.69 -16.88 -0.33
N ASP A 367 8.11 -17.29 -1.54
CA ASP A 367 9.03 -18.40 -1.78
C ASP A 367 10.38 -17.91 -2.33
N VAL A 368 11.06 -17.10 -1.52
CA VAL A 368 12.41 -16.59 -1.86
C VAL A 368 13.46 -17.63 -1.46
N ASN A 369 14.16 -18.20 -2.44
CA ASN A 369 15.18 -19.20 -2.23
C ASN A 369 16.58 -18.56 -2.09
N ARG A 370 17.36 -19.04 -1.12
CA ARG A 370 18.71 -18.54 -0.76
C ARG A 370 19.85 -19.53 -1.06
N ASP A 371 19.54 -20.63 -1.73
CA ASP A 371 20.51 -21.71 -1.97
C ASP A 371 21.30 -21.51 -3.27
N TYR A 372 21.15 -20.35 -3.92
CA TYR A 372 21.74 -20.06 -5.22
C TYR A 372 22.66 -18.85 -5.20
N ASP A 373 23.73 -18.91 -6.00
CA ASP A 373 24.45 -17.74 -6.49
C ASP A 373 23.75 -17.18 -7.72
N VAL A 374 23.07 -16.05 -7.59
CA VAL A 374 22.25 -15.46 -8.66
C VAL A 374 23.05 -14.38 -9.40
N TYR A 375 23.65 -14.73 -10.52
CA TYR A 375 24.37 -13.79 -11.39
C TYR A 375 23.40 -12.89 -12.11
N THR A 376 23.43 -11.60 -11.84
CA THR A 376 22.45 -10.63 -12.36
C THR A 376 23.05 -9.67 -13.37
N ARG A 377 22.21 -9.19 -14.29
CA ARG A 377 22.42 -8.03 -15.14
C ARG A 377 21.15 -7.21 -15.17
N ILE A 378 21.13 -6.13 -14.43
CA ILE A 378 19.96 -5.24 -14.30
C ILE A 378 20.27 -3.95 -15.07
N PRO A 379 19.49 -3.57 -16.10
CA PRO A 379 19.73 -2.32 -16.83
C PRO A 379 19.51 -1.12 -15.90
N LYS A 380 20.29 -0.06 -16.09
CA LYS A 380 19.96 1.27 -15.54
C LYS A 380 18.82 1.84 -16.39
N PHE A 381 17.76 2.33 -15.74
CA PHE A 381 16.63 2.89 -16.46
C PHE A 381 15.87 3.93 -15.66
N LYS A 382 15.17 4.81 -16.41
CA LYS A 382 14.22 5.79 -15.86
C LYS A 382 12.89 5.62 -16.58
N VAL A 383 11.82 5.48 -15.83
CA VAL A 383 10.47 5.42 -16.39
C VAL A 383 9.62 6.50 -15.75
N LYS A 384 9.02 7.34 -16.60
CA LYS A 384 7.93 8.24 -16.25
C LYS A 384 6.64 7.62 -16.79
N TYR A 385 5.70 7.36 -15.92
CA TYR A 385 4.39 6.86 -16.29
C TYR A 385 3.32 7.87 -15.88
N GLY A 386 2.33 8.06 -16.73
CA GLY A 386 1.16 8.90 -16.43
C GLY A 386 -0.01 8.46 -17.30
N ASP A 387 -1.13 8.18 -16.67
CA ASP A 387 -2.36 7.74 -17.35
C ASP A 387 -3.58 8.15 -16.53
N THR A 388 -4.74 8.22 -17.19
CA THR A 388 -6.06 8.30 -16.55
C THR A 388 -6.61 6.88 -16.44
N LEU A 389 -6.83 6.42 -15.21
CA LEU A 389 -7.16 5.03 -14.92
C LEU A 389 -8.66 4.69 -15.02
N ASN A 390 -9.51 5.59 -15.52
CA ASN A 390 -10.96 5.38 -15.59
C ASN A 390 -11.30 4.07 -16.30
N ASP A 391 -10.83 3.89 -17.55
CA ASP A 391 -11.10 2.68 -18.33
C ASP A 391 -10.56 1.41 -17.66
N ASN A 392 -9.40 1.51 -17.01
CA ASN A 392 -8.82 0.42 -16.23
C ASN A 392 -9.76 -0.02 -15.11
N LEU A 393 -10.20 0.93 -14.28
CA LEU A 393 -11.06 0.68 -13.12
C LEU A 393 -12.47 0.22 -13.53
N ILE A 394 -13.03 0.79 -14.62
CA ILE A 394 -14.28 0.32 -15.21
C ILE A 394 -14.15 -1.15 -15.66
N SER A 395 -13.07 -1.50 -16.33
CA SER A 395 -12.79 -2.88 -16.76
C SER A 395 -12.60 -3.84 -15.59
N MET A 396 -12.13 -3.34 -14.45
CA MET A 396 -11.95 -4.09 -13.22
C MET A 396 -13.26 -4.24 -12.42
N GLY A 397 -14.33 -3.53 -12.78
CA GLY A 397 -15.66 -3.68 -12.21
C GLY A 397 -16.28 -2.45 -11.55
N MET A 398 -15.65 -1.27 -11.59
CA MET A 398 -16.10 -0.04 -10.95
C MET A 398 -16.89 0.88 -11.90
N SER A 399 -17.79 0.35 -12.70
CA SER A 399 -18.48 1.15 -13.73
C SER A 399 -19.39 2.24 -13.15
N SER A 400 -20.14 1.94 -12.09
CA SER A 400 -21.10 2.88 -11.52
C SER A 400 -20.46 4.11 -10.87
N ALA A 401 -19.20 4.02 -10.43
CA ALA A 401 -18.50 5.16 -9.85
C ALA A 401 -18.25 6.31 -10.86
N PHE A 402 -18.24 6.02 -12.17
CA PHE A 402 -17.89 6.95 -13.24
C PHE A 402 -19.09 7.44 -14.06
N ASP A 403 -20.29 6.91 -13.86
CA ASP A 403 -21.49 7.27 -14.61
C ASP A 403 -22.53 8.03 -13.76
N ASN A 404 -23.66 8.34 -14.38
CA ASN A 404 -24.75 9.08 -13.71
C ASN A 404 -25.50 8.27 -12.64
N SER A 405 -25.20 6.97 -12.48
CA SER A 405 -25.75 6.11 -11.42
C SER A 405 -24.89 6.12 -10.15
N ALA A 406 -23.78 6.85 -10.16
CA ALA A 406 -22.90 6.97 -9.00
C ALA A 406 -23.66 7.49 -7.77
N ASP A 407 -23.47 6.83 -6.65
CA ASP A 407 -23.98 7.28 -5.35
C ASP A 407 -22.82 7.57 -4.40
N PHE A 408 -22.39 8.83 -4.39
CA PHE A 408 -21.44 9.38 -3.44
C PHE A 408 -22.13 10.33 -2.44
N SER A 409 -23.39 10.05 -2.12
CA SER A 409 -24.22 10.89 -1.25
C SER A 409 -23.64 11.06 0.17
N ARG A 410 -22.82 10.11 0.65
CA ARG A 410 -22.12 10.22 1.93
C ARG A 410 -21.05 11.32 1.96
N MET A 411 -20.56 11.79 0.80
CA MET A 411 -19.66 12.94 0.73
C MET A 411 -20.35 14.27 1.03
N LEU A 412 -21.68 14.32 1.01
CA LEU A 412 -22.45 15.55 1.07
C LEU A 412 -23.13 15.73 2.43
N SER A 413 -23.09 16.97 2.98
CA SER A 413 -23.88 17.33 4.18
C SER A 413 -25.38 17.29 3.91
N ASN A 414 -25.77 17.56 2.65
CA ASN A 414 -27.16 17.52 2.20
C ASN A 414 -27.17 16.97 0.77
N PRO A 415 -27.50 15.69 0.58
CA PRO A 415 -27.40 15.02 -0.73
C PRO A 415 -28.49 15.39 -1.72
N ASN A 416 -29.40 16.35 -1.44
CA ASN A 416 -30.58 16.70 -2.23
C ASN A 416 -30.34 16.82 -3.75
N GLY A 417 -30.07 15.69 -4.41
CA GLY A 417 -30.03 15.60 -5.87
C GLY A 417 -28.81 16.22 -6.55
N PHE A 418 -27.72 16.52 -5.80
CA PHE A 418 -26.46 16.94 -6.41
C PHE A 418 -25.78 15.72 -7.02
N PRO A 419 -25.62 15.63 -8.36
CA PRO A 419 -24.98 14.50 -8.99
C PRO A 419 -23.48 14.56 -8.71
N LEU A 420 -22.94 13.47 -8.16
CA LEU A 420 -21.51 13.34 -7.87
C LEU A 420 -21.02 12.01 -8.40
N ASN A 421 -20.02 12.04 -9.28
CA ASN A 421 -19.32 10.87 -9.79
C ASN A 421 -17.81 11.16 -9.89
N LEU A 422 -17.02 10.12 -10.02
CA LEU A 422 -15.59 10.26 -10.30
C LEU A 422 -15.41 10.74 -11.74
N LYS A 423 -14.71 11.85 -11.93
CA LYS A 423 -14.40 12.37 -13.26
C LYS A 423 -13.17 11.71 -13.83
N GLU A 424 -12.08 11.80 -13.10
CA GLU A 424 -10.79 11.26 -13.49
C GLU A 424 -10.04 10.70 -12.28
N VAL A 425 -9.42 9.55 -12.48
CA VAL A 425 -8.44 8.98 -11.56
C VAL A 425 -7.09 9.10 -12.25
N VAL A 426 -6.42 10.22 -12.03
CA VAL A 426 -5.10 10.50 -12.61
C VAL A 426 -4.03 9.81 -11.80
N HIS A 427 -3.15 9.06 -12.48
CA HIS A 427 -2.06 8.35 -11.85
C HIS A 427 -0.73 8.70 -12.55
N LYS A 428 0.23 9.23 -11.78
CA LYS A 428 1.56 9.57 -12.26
C LYS A 428 2.60 8.97 -11.33
N THR A 429 3.60 8.29 -11.90
CA THR A 429 4.71 7.68 -11.17
C THR A 429 6.03 7.93 -11.88
N PHE A 430 7.11 7.80 -11.12
CA PHE A 430 8.47 7.93 -11.63
C PHE A 430 9.40 6.94 -10.93
N ILE A 431 10.30 6.33 -11.67
CA ILE A 431 11.42 5.54 -11.16
C ILE A 431 12.71 5.93 -11.89
N ASP A 432 13.80 6.01 -11.14
CA ASP A 432 15.18 6.14 -11.62
C ASP A 432 16.03 5.09 -10.91
N LEU A 433 16.36 4.01 -11.60
CA LEU A 433 17.12 2.89 -11.07
C LEU A 433 18.56 2.98 -11.58
N ASN A 434 19.49 3.10 -10.64
CA ASN A 434 20.90 3.31 -10.91
C ASN A 434 21.82 2.53 -9.94
N GLU A 435 23.13 2.75 -9.99
CA GLU A 435 24.15 2.06 -9.19
C GLU A 435 24.01 2.29 -7.68
N ALA A 436 23.47 3.41 -7.26
CA ALA A 436 23.32 3.75 -5.85
C ALA A 436 22.01 3.17 -5.26
N GLY A 437 20.96 3.06 -6.09
CA GLY A 437 19.64 2.64 -5.62
C GLY A 437 18.54 3.04 -6.59
N THR A 438 17.34 3.24 -6.02
CA THR A 438 16.22 3.87 -6.70
C THR A 438 16.20 5.34 -6.30
N ARG A 439 16.44 6.23 -7.30
CA ARG A 439 16.62 7.68 -7.16
C ARG A 439 17.65 8.13 -6.10
N ALA A 440 18.72 7.39 -5.88
CA ALA A 440 19.75 7.74 -4.91
C ALA A 440 20.96 8.46 -5.55
N ALA A 441 21.57 9.39 -4.80
CA ALA A 441 22.87 9.97 -5.12
C ALA A 441 23.96 9.15 -4.41
N ALA A 442 25.03 8.78 -5.14
CA ALA A 442 26.06 7.88 -4.67
C ALA A 442 26.76 8.35 -3.38
N VAL A 443 26.73 7.49 -2.36
CA VAL A 443 27.61 7.57 -1.19
C VAL A 443 28.36 6.24 -1.15
N THR A 444 29.66 6.24 -1.38
CA THR A 444 30.48 5.02 -1.46
C THR A 444 30.81 4.53 -0.06
N ALA A 445 30.26 3.38 0.36
CA ALA A 445 30.70 2.63 1.52
C ALA A 445 31.41 1.37 1.08
N VAL A 446 32.64 1.14 1.55
CA VAL A 446 33.44 -0.07 1.28
C VAL A 446 33.18 -1.06 2.40
N ILE A 447 32.53 -2.18 2.11
CA ILE A 447 32.33 -3.28 3.06
C ILE A 447 33.45 -4.31 2.84
N PRO A 448 34.25 -4.66 3.87
CA PRO A 448 35.27 -5.72 3.76
C PRO A 448 34.60 -7.10 3.69
N ASN A 449 35.00 -7.89 2.70
CA ASN A 449 34.54 -9.27 2.53
C ASN A 449 35.22 -10.19 3.57
N PRO A 450 34.51 -10.96 4.41
CA PRO A 450 35.13 -11.93 5.31
C PRO A 450 35.67 -13.12 4.52
N GLY A 451 36.90 -13.52 4.83
CA GLY A 451 37.59 -14.62 4.16
C GLY A 451 36.91 -15.99 4.30
N ALA A 452 37.07 -16.80 3.27
CA ALA A 452 36.46 -18.11 3.10
C ALA A 452 36.69 -19.07 4.29
N ALA A 453 35.58 -19.69 4.76
CA ALA A 453 35.61 -20.84 5.63
C ALA A 453 35.89 -22.14 4.83
N PRO A 454 36.61 -23.12 5.36
CA PRO A 454 36.85 -24.38 4.67
C PRO A 454 35.61 -25.29 4.73
N ASP A 455 35.36 -26.03 3.65
CA ASP A 455 34.29 -27.02 3.43
C ASP A 455 32.86 -26.40 3.21
N TYR A 456 32.71 -25.54 2.20
CA TYR A 456 31.43 -25.09 1.71
C TYR A 456 31.17 -25.72 0.33
N GLU A 457 30.06 -26.46 0.16
CA GLU A 457 29.59 -26.82 -1.17
C GLU A 457 29.23 -25.52 -1.91
N GLU A 458 29.83 -25.29 -3.07
CA GLU A 458 29.51 -24.09 -3.87
C GLU A 458 27.99 -24.07 -4.20
N PRO A 459 27.26 -22.96 -3.93
CA PRO A 459 25.87 -22.86 -4.31
C PRO A 459 25.64 -23.08 -5.81
N GLU A 460 24.50 -23.64 -6.17
CA GLU A 460 24.13 -23.75 -7.59
C GLU A 460 23.97 -22.36 -8.19
N ARG A 461 24.45 -22.16 -9.43
CA ARG A 461 24.44 -20.86 -10.10
C ARG A 461 23.18 -20.65 -10.90
N LYS A 462 22.53 -19.50 -10.74
CA LYS A 462 21.43 -19.01 -11.58
C LYS A 462 21.87 -17.75 -12.34
N TYR A 463 21.31 -17.52 -13.52
CA TYR A 463 21.68 -16.41 -14.38
C TYR A 463 20.42 -15.62 -14.76
N ILE A 464 20.20 -14.49 -14.11
CA ILE A 464 19.08 -13.59 -14.33
C ILE A 464 19.56 -12.35 -15.06
N TYR A 465 19.58 -12.43 -16.39
CA TYR A 465 20.04 -11.37 -17.27
C TYR A 465 18.86 -10.64 -17.88
N LEU A 466 18.51 -9.46 -17.30
CA LEU A 466 17.37 -8.63 -17.70
C LEU A 466 17.68 -7.88 -19.01
N THR A 467 18.13 -8.61 -20.03
CA THR A 467 18.53 -8.08 -21.33
C THR A 467 17.41 -8.11 -22.38
N ARG A 468 16.21 -8.44 -21.96
CA ARG A 468 14.96 -8.47 -22.74
C ARG A 468 13.79 -8.11 -21.84
N PRO A 469 12.56 -7.89 -22.36
CA PRO A 469 11.41 -7.44 -21.58
C PRO A 469 11.12 -8.26 -20.32
N PHE A 470 10.85 -7.55 -19.20
CA PHE A 470 10.64 -8.16 -17.89
C PHE A 470 9.64 -7.38 -17.05
N VAL A 471 9.08 -8.05 -16.02
CA VAL A 471 8.28 -7.41 -14.95
C VAL A 471 9.21 -7.02 -13.81
N TYR A 472 8.98 -5.86 -13.20
CA TYR A 472 9.70 -5.46 -12.00
C TYR A 472 8.76 -4.85 -10.97
N MET A 473 9.18 -4.90 -9.70
CA MET A 473 8.40 -4.43 -8.56
C MET A 473 9.31 -3.76 -7.53
N ILE A 474 8.78 -2.79 -6.81
CA ILE A 474 9.28 -2.40 -5.49
C ILE A 474 8.31 -2.99 -4.49
N ILE A 475 8.80 -3.82 -3.59
CA ILE A 475 7.98 -4.59 -2.65
C ILE A 475 8.21 -4.13 -1.22
N ASN A 476 7.13 -4.12 -0.44
CA ASN A 476 7.20 -4.04 1.02
C ASN A 476 7.40 -5.47 1.56
N LEU A 477 8.48 -5.68 2.32
CA LEU A 477 8.84 -7.00 2.84
C LEU A 477 8.01 -7.44 4.05
N ASP A 478 7.39 -6.50 4.77
CA ASP A 478 6.53 -6.80 5.92
C ASP A 478 5.15 -7.33 5.49
N THR A 479 4.64 -6.83 4.35
CA THR A 479 3.35 -7.25 3.79
C THR A 479 3.49 -8.22 2.60
N ASN A 480 4.68 -8.40 2.05
CA ASN A 480 4.96 -9.11 0.80
C ASN A 480 4.06 -8.63 -0.36
N THR A 481 3.97 -7.31 -0.53
CA THR A 481 3.12 -6.68 -1.53
C THR A 481 3.88 -5.70 -2.40
N PRO A 482 3.55 -5.59 -3.70
CA PRO A 482 4.07 -4.53 -4.55
C PRO A 482 3.55 -3.16 -4.10
N ILE A 483 4.47 -2.25 -3.79
CA ILE A 483 4.17 -0.82 -3.66
C ILE A 483 4.07 -0.21 -5.06
N PHE A 484 5.01 -0.63 -5.92
CA PHE A 484 5.04 -0.33 -7.34
C PHE A 484 5.24 -1.63 -8.13
N ILE A 485 4.64 -1.67 -9.31
CA ILE A 485 4.81 -2.77 -10.26
C ILE A 485 4.84 -2.22 -11.68
N GLY A 486 5.66 -2.79 -12.54
CA GLY A 486 5.77 -2.32 -13.91
C GLY A 486 6.38 -3.33 -14.86
N THR A 487 6.46 -2.92 -16.13
CA THR A 487 7.14 -3.64 -17.20
C THR A 487 8.17 -2.74 -17.85
N LEU A 488 9.34 -3.30 -18.15
CA LEU A 488 10.31 -2.68 -19.03
C LEU A 488 10.27 -3.42 -20.37
N GLU A 489 9.67 -2.79 -21.39
CA GLU A 489 9.51 -3.36 -22.74
C GLU A 489 10.46 -2.73 -23.73
N ASP A 490 10.72 -1.44 -23.59
CA ASP A 490 11.59 -0.65 -24.44
C ASP A 490 12.58 0.16 -23.62
N LEU A 491 13.83 -0.23 -23.63
CA LEU A 491 14.89 0.46 -22.90
C LEU A 491 15.29 1.79 -23.58
N SER A 492 15.06 1.94 -24.89
CA SER A 492 15.41 3.17 -25.61
C SER A 492 14.65 4.41 -25.13
N SER A 493 13.42 4.20 -24.68
CA SER A 493 12.55 5.24 -24.08
C SER A 493 12.76 5.43 -22.57
N ALA A 494 13.65 4.66 -21.96
CA ALA A 494 13.87 4.62 -20.51
C ALA A 494 15.29 5.07 -20.09
N ILE A 495 16.10 5.60 -20.99
CA ILE A 495 17.51 5.99 -20.71
C ILE A 495 17.65 7.50 -20.45
N ASN A 496 16.66 8.34 -20.77
CA ASN A 496 16.75 9.81 -20.76
C ASN A 496 16.18 10.44 -19.49
#